data_e58bc8539fb04eb9d50b05505eecaa23
#
_entry.id   e58bc8539fb04eb9d50b05505eecaa23
#
_cell.length_a   1.000
_cell.length_b   1.000
_cell.length_c   1.000
_cell.angle_alpha   90.00
_cell.angle_beta   90.00
_cell.angle_gamma   90.00
#
_symmetry.space_group_name_H-M   'P 1'
#
loop_
_entity.id
_entity.type
_entity.pdbx_description
1 polymer ?
#
loop_
_entity_poly.entity_id
_entity_poly.type
_entity_poly.pdbx_seq_one_letter_code
_entity_poly.pdbx_strand_id
1 'polypeptide(L)'
;SLTERCGLGGSVKHLCGDFLTHPWDGERFQAIVSWLALYHIPQREVLLERCRSLLEIGGFVYVEDLCERRPFDDLEKEELESELYSNYLPSSDQYRLDLVAAGFEVVLLEDLSDDWTAFTRARLDQYLQHRDRHLRVHGEEVFETMCVFYETMVRLFTGGKLGGVRVVARMI
;
A
#
# COMPACT_ATOMS: atom_id res chain seq x y z
N SER A 1 -24.06 6.84 0.80
CA SER A 1 -22.75 6.19 0.53
C SER A 1 -22.94 4.74 0.06
N LEU A 2 -21.89 4.13 -0.50
CA LEU A 2 -21.91 2.69 -0.85
C LEU A 2 -22.15 1.83 0.40
N THR A 3 -21.54 2.20 1.50
CA THR A 3 -21.65 1.55 2.82
C THR A 3 -23.11 1.46 3.29
N GLU A 4 -23.88 2.52 3.15
CA GLU A 4 -25.31 2.52 3.48
C GLU A 4 -26.11 1.59 2.54
N ARG A 5 -25.82 1.63 1.23
CA ARG A 5 -26.47 0.74 0.25
C ARG A 5 -26.18 -0.73 0.49
N CYS A 6 -25.04 -1.05 1.10
CA CYS A 6 -24.67 -2.40 1.53
C CYS A 6 -25.20 -2.77 2.93
N GLY A 7 -25.97 -1.90 3.58
CA GLY A 7 -26.48 -2.14 4.94
C GLY A 7 -25.42 -2.09 6.05
N LEU A 8 -24.24 -1.51 5.77
CA LEU A 8 -23.10 -1.47 6.68
C LEU A 8 -22.95 -0.13 7.42
N GLY A 9 -23.90 0.80 7.27
CA GLY A 9 -23.80 2.16 7.84
C GLY A 9 -23.67 2.20 9.36
N GLY A 10 -24.15 1.19 10.07
CA GLY A 10 -23.99 1.06 11.53
C GLY A 10 -22.68 0.38 11.97
N SER A 11 -21.95 -0.23 11.04
CA SER A 11 -20.74 -1.03 11.34
C SER A 11 -19.46 -0.42 10.77
N VAL A 12 -19.56 0.51 9.82
CA VAL A 12 -18.42 1.14 9.13
C VAL A 12 -18.52 2.65 9.24
N LYS A 13 -17.49 3.27 9.79
CA LYS A 13 -17.33 4.72 9.87
C LYS A 13 -16.19 5.15 8.94
N HIS A 14 -16.49 6.09 8.04
CA HIS A 14 -15.47 6.71 7.18
C HIS A 14 -15.00 8.01 7.79
N LEU A 15 -13.69 8.17 7.91
CA LEU A 15 -13.04 9.38 8.39
C LEU A 15 -12.18 9.95 7.27
N CYS A 16 -12.24 11.26 7.07
CA CYS A 16 -11.35 11.98 6.17
C CYS A 16 -10.34 12.73 7.02
N GLY A 17 -9.05 12.45 6.83
CA GLY A 17 -7.99 13.10 7.60
C GLY A 17 -6.64 12.41 7.37
N ASP A 18 -5.61 13.03 7.88
CA ASP A 18 -4.27 12.45 7.92
C ASP A 18 -4.17 11.50 9.11
N PHE A 19 -3.80 10.24 8.84
CA PHE A 19 -3.68 9.20 9.86
C PHE A 19 -2.68 9.57 10.98
N LEU A 20 -1.60 10.26 10.63
CA LEU A 20 -0.55 10.62 11.59
C LEU A 20 -1.00 11.66 12.60
N THR A 21 -1.89 12.59 12.20
CA THR A 21 -2.28 13.74 13.00
C THR A 21 -3.72 13.72 13.49
N HIS A 22 -4.57 12.79 12.97
CA HIS A 22 -5.97 12.69 13.36
C HIS A 22 -6.12 12.50 14.89
N PRO A 23 -6.99 13.29 15.58
CA PRO A 23 -7.27 13.10 17.00
C PRO A 23 -8.17 11.87 17.20
N TRP A 24 -7.58 10.77 17.68
CA TRP A 24 -8.29 9.50 17.90
C TRP A 24 -9.02 9.43 19.25
N ASP A 25 -9.00 10.50 20.04
CA ASP A 25 -9.76 10.67 21.29
C ASP A 25 -9.73 9.46 22.25
N GLY A 26 -8.58 8.76 22.29
CA GLY A 26 -8.40 7.58 23.14
C GLY A 26 -8.95 6.28 22.56
N GLU A 27 -9.43 6.28 21.32
CA GLU A 27 -9.83 5.04 20.63
C GLU A 27 -8.67 4.05 20.58
N ARG A 28 -8.99 2.74 20.69
CA ARG A 28 -8.06 1.62 20.55
C ARG A 28 -8.69 0.57 19.64
N PHE A 29 -7.83 -0.12 18.89
CA PHE A 29 -8.24 -1.08 17.88
C PHE A 29 -7.56 -2.43 18.12
N GLN A 30 -8.24 -3.51 17.79
CA GLN A 30 -7.69 -4.87 17.79
C GLN A 30 -6.78 -5.11 16.58
N ALA A 31 -7.04 -4.40 15.49
CA ALA A 31 -6.24 -4.51 14.28
C ALA A 31 -6.20 -3.18 13.49
N ILE A 32 -5.05 -2.92 12.88
CA ILE A 32 -4.87 -1.89 11.86
C ILE A 32 -4.53 -2.62 10.57
N VAL A 33 -5.28 -2.33 9.50
CA VAL A 33 -5.12 -2.97 8.19
C VAL A 33 -4.79 -1.91 7.15
N SER A 34 -3.76 -2.17 6.35
CA SER A 34 -3.35 -1.28 5.26
C SER A 34 -3.08 -2.07 3.99
N TRP A 35 -3.63 -1.59 2.88
CA TRP A 35 -3.38 -2.10 1.54
C TRP A 35 -2.86 -0.99 0.64
N LEU A 36 -1.63 -1.13 0.16
CA LEU A 36 -1.00 -0.21 -0.80
C LEU A 36 -1.10 1.27 -0.38
N ALA A 37 -0.81 1.57 0.87
CA ALA A 37 -0.92 2.93 1.38
C ALA A 37 0.29 3.41 2.19
N LEU A 38 1.03 2.50 2.84
CA LEU A 38 2.11 2.95 3.72
C LEU A 38 3.34 3.45 2.96
N TYR A 39 3.56 3.01 1.74
CA TYR A 39 4.67 3.49 0.90
C TYR A 39 4.57 4.98 0.54
N HIS A 40 3.39 5.60 0.73
CA HIS A 40 3.21 7.04 0.60
C HIS A 40 3.73 7.84 1.82
N ILE A 41 3.97 7.18 2.96
CA ILE A 41 4.30 7.82 4.24
C ILE A 41 5.78 7.61 4.57
N PRO A 42 6.66 8.61 4.31
CA PRO A 42 8.10 8.46 4.55
C PRO A 42 8.48 8.50 6.04
N GLN A 43 7.64 9.10 6.91
CA GLN A 43 7.87 9.17 8.35
C GLN A 43 7.56 7.83 9.02
N ARG A 44 8.31 6.78 8.66
CA ARG A 44 8.03 5.39 9.06
C ARG A 44 8.00 5.19 10.57
N GLU A 45 8.94 5.79 11.29
CA GLU A 45 9.00 5.73 12.75
C GLU A 45 7.73 6.31 13.38
N VAL A 46 7.34 7.54 12.97
CA VAL A 46 6.13 8.20 13.45
C VAL A 46 4.88 7.40 13.13
N LEU A 47 4.80 6.82 11.92
CA LEU A 47 3.71 5.97 11.49
C LEU A 47 3.56 4.73 12.40
N LEU A 48 4.64 4.02 12.65
CA LEU A 48 4.62 2.80 13.46
C LEU A 48 4.38 3.09 14.95
N GLU A 49 4.93 4.17 15.49
CA GLU A 49 4.58 4.66 16.83
C GLU A 49 3.09 5.01 16.93
N ARG A 50 2.54 5.63 15.87
CA ARG A 50 1.11 5.93 15.80
C ARG A 50 0.28 4.65 15.79
N CYS A 51 0.62 3.66 14.95
CA CYS A 51 -0.03 2.36 14.95
C CYS A 51 0.02 1.73 16.35
N ARG A 52 1.17 1.73 17.00
CA ARG A 52 1.33 1.19 18.36
C ARG A 52 0.45 1.93 19.38
N SER A 53 0.38 3.25 19.30
CA SER A 53 -0.43 4.05 20.21
C SER A 53 -1.93 3.81 20.07
N LEU A 54 -2.38 3.29 18.94
CA LEU A 54 -3.79 3.04 18.61
C LEU A 54 -4.20 1.57 18.79
N LEU A 55 -3.25 0.66 18.95
CA LEU A 55 -3.57 -0.75 19.15
C LEU A 55 -3.80 -1.09 20.63
N GLU A 56 -4.67 -2.06 20.86
CA GLU A 56 -4.74 -2.78 22.12
C GLU A 56 -3.49 -3.66 22.29
N ILE A 57 -3.12 -3.98 23.53
CA ILE A 57 -2.02 -4.93 23.79
C ILE A 57 -2.36 -6.27 23.14
N GLY A 58 -1.43 -6.81 22.37
CA GLY A 58 -1.63 -8.01 21.56
C GLY A 58 -2.40 -7.81 20.27
N GLY A 59 -2.79 -6.57 19.95
CA GLY A 59 -3.41 -6.20 18.66
C GLY A 59 -2.43 -6.32 17.50
N PHE A 60 -2.97 -6.33 16.28
CA PHE A 60 -2.20 -6.63 15.07
C PHE A 60 -2.16 -5.47 14.07
N VAL A 61 -1.03 -5.36 13.38
CA VAL A 61 -0.92 -4.63 12.11
C VAL A 61 -0.88 -5.65 10.99
N TYR A 62 -1.77 -5.52 10.00
CA TYR A 62 -1.75 -6.26 8.75
C TYR A 62 -1.45 -5.30 7.62
N VAL A 63 -0.44 -5.59 6.82
CA VAL A 63 -0.03 -4.74 5.69
C VAL A 63 0.21 -5.58 4.45
N GLU A 64 -0.34 -5.14 3.32
CA GLU A 64 0.14 -5.50 2.00
C GLU A 64 0.62 -4.24 1.31
N ASP A 65 1.90 -4.19 0.94
CA ASP A 65 2.53 -2.96 0.45
C ASP A 65 3.61 -3.24 -0.59
N LEU A 66 4.02 -2.18 -1.28
CA LEU A 66 5.17 -2.23 -2.18
C LEU A 66 6.47 -2.28 -1.40
N CYS A 67 7.46 -2.98 -1.94
CA CYS A 67 8.80 -3.02 -1.38
C CYS A 67 9.88 -3.00 -2.45
N GLU A 68 11.06 -2.50 -2.10
CA GLU A 68 12.26 -2.60 -2.93
C GLU A 68 12.84 -4.01 -2.84
N ARG A 69 13.06 -4.66 -3.98
CA ARG A 69 13.79 -5.94 -4.07
C ARG A 69 15.24 -5.76 -4.49
N ARG A 70 15.51 -4.77 -5.31
CA ARG A 70 16.84 -4.37 -5.77
C ARG A 70 16.87 -2.84 -5.93
N PRO A 71 18.04 -2.21 -5.74
CA PRO A 71 18.15 -0.77 -5.84
C PRO A 71 17.61 -0.21 -7.16
N PHE A 72 16.80 0.83 -7.05
CA PHE A 72 16.34 1.62 -8.19
C PHE A 72 17.44 2.58 -8.63
N ASP A 73 17.56 2.80 -9.94
CA ASP A 73 18.34 3.90 -10.46
C ASP A 73 17.59 5.24 -10.29
N ASP A 74 18.25 6.34 -10.64
CA ASP A 74 17.68 7.68 -10.36
C ASP A 74 16.45 7.97 -11.22
N LEU A 75 16.39 7.47 -12.46
CA LEU A 75 15.21 7.62 -13.33
C LEU A 75 14.01 6.84 -12.79
N GLU A 76 14.24 5.62 -12.31
CA GLU A 76 13.19 4.80 -11.71
C GLU A 76 12.66 5.41 -10.40
N LYS A 77 13.51 6.07 -9.62
CA LYS A 77 13.07 6.80 -8.41
C LYS A 77 12.18 7.99 -8.78
N GLU A 78 12.58 8.76 -9.82
CA GLU A 78 11.76 9.86 -10.32
C GLU A 78 10.39 9.38 -10.82
N GLU A 79 10.35 8.26 -11.55
CA GLU A 79 9.10 7.63 -11.99
C GLU A 79 8.25 7.14 -10.81
N LEU A 80 8.85 6.48 -9.82
CA LEU A 80 8.13 6.03 -8.63
C LEU A 80 7.55 7.20 -7.84
N GLU A 81 8.27 8.31 -7.74
CA GLU A 81 7.80 9.51 -7.08
C GLU A 81 6.67 10.19 -7.87
N SER A 82 6.84 10.37 -9.19
CA SER A 82 5.87 11.09 -10.04
C SER A 82 4.61 10.29 -10.33
N GLU A 83 4.73 8.99 -10.63
CA GLU A 83 3.62 8.15 -11.06
C GLU A 83 2.92 7.42 -9.91
N LEU A 84 3.66 7.03 -8.88
CA LEU A 84 3.12 6.30 -7.73
C LEU A 84 3.03 7.15 -6.47
N TYR A 85 3.57 8.36 -6.46
CA TYR A 85 3.71 9.16 -5.24
C TYR A 85 4.39 8.36 -4.12
N SER A 86 5.37 7.55 -4.51
CA SER A 86 6.08 6.67 -3.60
C SER A 86 7.18 7.44 -2.89
N ASN A 87 7.02 7.61 -1.59
CA ASN A 87 7.95 8.37 -0.75
C ASN A 87 8.85 7.46 0.09
N TYR A 88 8.50 6.18 0.22
CA TYR A 88 9.26 5.22 1.00
C TYR A 88 8.99 3.77 0.57
N LEU A 89 9.99 3.13 -0.03
CA LEU A 89 9.95 1.73 -0.46
C LEU A 89 11.06 0.95 0.26
N PRO A 90 10.82 0.47 1.48
CA PRO A 90 11.80 -0.32 2.19
C PRO A 90 11.94 -1.71 1.56
N SER A 91 13.11 -2.32 1.71
CA SER A 91 13.24 -3.76 1.48
C SER A 91 12.44 -4.57 2.51
N SER A 92 12.17 -5.85 2.24
CA SER A 92 11.50 -6.73 3.19
C SER A 92 12.25 -6.81 4.53
N ASP A 93 13.59 -6.82 4.50
CA ASP A 93 14.41 -6.82 5.71
C ASP A 93 14.27 -5.51 6.49
N GLN A 94 14.27 -4.37 5.78
CA GLN A 94 14.05 -3.06 6.41
C GLN A 94 12.64 -2.95 7.01
N TYR A 95 11.62 -3.51 6.33
CA TYR A 95 10.25 -3.59 6.87
C TYR A 95 10.22 -4.31 8.21
N ARG A 96 10.93 -5.44 8.31
CA ARG A 96 11.08 -6.20 9.56
C ARG A 96 11.79 -5.38 10.64
N LEU A 97 12.89 -4.72 10.30
CA LEU A 97 13.67 -3.93 11.25
C LEU A 97 12.86 -2.75 11.79
N ASP A 98 12.13 -2.04 10.95
CA ASP A 98 11.29 -0.90 11.35
C ASP A 98 10.21 -1.34 12.36
N LEU A 99 9.55 -2.48 12.09
CA LEU A 99 8.53 -3.01 12.98
C LEU A 99 9.09 -3.46 14.33
N VAL A 100 10.22 -4.16 14.32
CA VAL A 100 10.87 -4.61 15.57
C VAL A 100 11.34 -3.40 16.39
N ALA A 101 11.92 -2.40 15.74
CA ALA A 101 12.35 -1.16 16.41
C ALA A 101 11.18 -0.41 17.05
N ALA A 102 9.99 -0.46 16.41
CA ALA A 102 8.77 0.14 16.94
C ALA A 102 8.06 -0.71 18.02
N GLY A 103 8.63 -1.86 18.43
CA GLY A 103 8.08 -2.72 19.49
C GLY A 103 6.98 -3.66 19.03
N PHE A 104 7.07 -4.14 17.78
CA PHE A 104 6.21 -5.20 17.26
C PHE A 104 6.96 -6.52 17.13
N GLU A 105 6.26 -7.63 17.37
CA GLU A 105 6.68 -8.97 16.97
C GLU A 105 6.21 -9.23 15.54
N VAL A 106 7.12 -9.51 14.62
CA VAL A 106 6.75 -9.88 13.24
C VAL A 106 6.34 -11.35 13.21
N VAL A 107 5.04 -11.59 13.05
CA VAL A 107 4.43 -12.93 13.03
C VAL A 107 4.52 -13.56 11.64
N LEU A 108 4.34 -12.74 10.59
CA LEU A 108 4.45 -13.16 9.19
C LEU A 108 5.12 -12.07 8.39
N LEU A 109 6.02 -12.47 7.49
CA LEU A 109 6.53 -11.63 6.41
C LEU A 109 6.67 -12.51 5.18
N GLU A 110 5.86 -12.24 4.17
CA GLU A 110 5.71 -13.04 2.97
C GLU A 110 6.00 -12.19 1.72
N ASP A 111 6.79 -12.73 0.79
CA ASP A 111 7.05 -12.11 -0.51
C ASP A 111 5.90 -12.43 -1.46
N LEU A 112 5.20 -11.41 -1.93
CA LEU A 112 4.10 -11.49 -2.89
C LEU A 112 4.51 -11.09 -4.31
N SER A 113 5.80 -10.90 -4.56
CA SER A 113 6.30 -10.26 -5.78
C SER A 113 5.93 -11.03 -7.06
N ASP A 114 5.98 -12.35 -7.03
CA ASP A 114 5.65 -13.17 -8.20
C ASP A 114 4.15 -13.11 -8.52
N ASP A 115 3.31 -13.22 -7.50
CA ASP A 115 1.86 -13.10 -7.63
C ASP A 115 1.47 -11.70 -8.15
N TRP A 116 2.08 -10.66 -7.60
CA TRP A 116 1.80 -9.29 -8.01
C TRP A 116 2.35 -8.96 -9.40
N THR A 117 3.46 -9.57 -9.81
CA THR A 117 3.96 -9.48 -11.19
C THR A 117 2.94 -10.06 -12.17
N ALA A 118 2.41 -11.25 -11.89
CA ALA A 118 1.39 -11.89 -12.72
C ALA A 118 0.09 -11.07 -12.74
N PHE A 119 -0.36 -10.61 -11.58
CA PHE A 119 -1.56 -9.78 -11.44
C PHE A 119 -1.44 -8.47 -12.22
N THR A 120 -0.32 -7.76 -12.10
CA THR A 120 -0.12 -6.45 -12.74
C THR A 120 -0.13 -6.56 -14.26
N ARG A 121 0.50 -7.62 -14.82
CA ARG A 121 0.41 -7.93 -16.25
C ARG A 121 -1.03 -8.17 -16.70
N ALA A 122 -1.73 -9.07 -16.01
CA ALA A 122 -3.12 -9.38 -16.34
C ALA A 122 -4.01 -8.12 -16.22
N ARG A 123 -3.72 -7.25 -15.28
CA ARG A 123 -4.44 -5.99 -15.08
C ARG A 123 -4.25 -5.01 -16.23
N LEU A 124 -3.01 -4.86 -16.73
CA LEU A 124 -2.73 -4.06 -17.93
C LEU A 124 -3.46 -4.61 -19.15
N ASP A 125 -3.37 -5.93 -19.39
CA ASP A 125 -4.04 -6.57 -20.53
C ASP A 125 -5.57 -6.34 -20.49
N GLN A 126 -6.19 -6.52 -19.32
CA GLN A 126 -7.61 -6.25 -19.12
C GLN A 126 -7.96 -4.78 -19.34
N TYR A 127 -7.11 -3.87 -18.87
CA TYR A 127 -7.34 -2.44 -19.04
C TYR A 127 -7.35 -2.05 -20.53
N LEU A 128 -6.38 -2.54 -21.30
CA LEU A 128 -6.28 -2.32 -22.74
C LEU A 128 -7.44 -2.96 -23.53
N GLN A 129 -7.85 -4.19 -23.17
CA GLN A 129 -9.00 -4.87 -23.78
C GLN A 129 -10.31 -4.10 -23.61
N HIS A 130 -10.45 -3.33 -22.53
CA HIS A 130 -11.66 -2.56 -22.25
C HIS A 130 -11.53 -1.07 -22.62
N ARG A 131 -10.64 -0.73 -23.54
CA ARG A 131 -10.31 0.63 -23.97
C ARG A 131 -11.57 1.49 -24.23
N ASP A 132 -12.50 1.00 -25.04
CA ASP A 132 -13.69 1.78 -25.43
C ASP A 132 -14.59 2.12 -24.22
N ARG A 133 -14.65 1.21 -23.23
CA ARG A 133 -15.37 1.46 -21.98
C ARG A 133 -14.67 2.55 -21.18
N HIS A 134 -13.35 2.46 -21.04
CA HIS A 134 -12.57 3.43 -20.25
C HIS A 134 -12.63 4.82 -20.89
N LEU A 135 -12.46 4.93 -22.20
CA LEU A 135 -12.58 6.19 -22.92
C LEU A 135 -13.97 6.85 -22.73
N ARG A 136 -15.03 6.06 -22.81
CA ARG A 136 -16.41 6.56 -22.64
C ARG A 136 -16.67 7.05 -21.21
N VAL A 137 -16.11 6.40 -20.20
CA VAL A 137 -16.39 6.68 -18.78
C VAL A 137 -15.46 7.74 -18.21
N HIS A 138 -14.20 7.73 -18.60
CA HIS A 138 -13.14 8.52 -17.95
C HIS A 138 -12.50 9.55 -18.89
N GLY A 139 -12.66 9.41 -20.21
CA GLY A 139 -11.99 10.25 -21.20
C GLY A 139 -10.60 9.74 -21.60
N GLU A 140 -10.02 10.36 -22.62
CA GLU A 140 -8.76 9.94 -23.23
C GLU A 140 -7.56 10.22 -22.32
N GLU A 141 -7.49 11.40 -21.73
CA GLU A 141 -6.39 11.82 -20.83
C GLU A 141 -6.23 10.85 -19.65
N VAL A 142 -7.34 10.47 -18.98
CA VAL A 142 -7.31 9.52 -17.86
C VAL A 142 -6.90 8.13 -18.35
N PHE A 143 -7.38 7.72 -19.53
CA PHE A 143 -7.02 6.44 -20.11
C PHE A 143 -5.52 6.35 -20.38
N GLU A 144 -4.93 7.36 -21.02
CA GLU A 144 -3.49 7.41 -21.32
C GLU A 144 -2.64 7.45 -20.04
N THR A 145 -3.00 8.28 -19.07
CA THR A 145 -2.31 8.32 -17.77
C THR A 145 -2.31 6.95 -17.09
N MET A 146 -3.44 6.27 -17.11
CA MET A 146 -3.51 4.93 -16.50
C MET A 146 -2.76 3.86 -17.30
N CYS A 147 -2.64 3.98 -18.62
CA CYS A 147 -1.78 3.11 -19.41
C CYS A 147 -0.31 3.25 -18.99
N VAL A 148 0.20 4.50 -18.93
CA VAL A 148 1.56 4.79 -18.48
C VAL A 148 1.81 4.21 -17.08
N PHE A 149 0.89 4.44 -16.14
CA PHE A 149 0.96 3.87 -14.81
C PHE A 149 1.09 2.34 -14.81
N TYR A 150 0.19 1.62 -15.51
CA TYR A 150 0.24 0.16 -15.54
C TYR A 150 1.47 -0.37 -16.26
N GLU A 151 1.92 0.27 -17.34
CA GLU A 151 3.14 -0.11 -18.07
C GLU A 151 4.38 0.05 -17.19
N THR A 152 4.49 1.15 -16.46
CA THR A 152 5.56 1.39 -15.47
C THR A 152 5.56 0.31 -14.39
N MET A 153 4.40 -0.01 -13.82
CA MET A 153 4.27 -1.08 -12.83
C MET A 153 4.71 -2.44 -13.38
N VAL A 154 4.24 -2.81 -14.58
CA VAL A 154 4.64 -4.08 -15.23
C VAL A 154 6.14 -4.13 -15.44
N ARG A 155 6.75 -3.04 -15.91
CA ARG A 155 8.19 -2.95 -16.16
C ARG A 155 9.01 -3.14 -14.87
N LEU A 156 8.64 -2.42 -13.79
CA LEU A 156 9.36 -2.48 -12.52
C LEU A 156 9.24 -3.83 -11.82
N PHE A 157 8.04 -4.42 -11.80
CA PHE A 157 7.82 -5.77 -11.27
C PHE A 157 8.56 -6.82 -12.09
N THR A 158 8.44 -6.79 -13.42
CA THR A 158 9.11 -7.73 -14.32
C THR A 158 10.63 -7.61 -14.26
N GLY A 159 11.15 -6.38 -14.11
CA GLY A 159 12.58 -6.12 -13.88
C GLY A 159 13.09 -6.66 -12.54
N GLY A 160 12.19 -7.06 -11.64
CA GLY A 160 12.52 -7.61 -10.33
C GLY A 160 13.14 -6.59 -9.37
N LYS A 161 12.89 -5.31 -9.57
CA LYS A 161 13.32 -4.22 -8.67
C LYS A 161 12.21 -3.85 -7.69
N LEU A 162 10.96 -3.80 -8.16
CA LEU A 162 9.78 -3.60 -7.34
C LEU A 162 9.18 -4.95 -6.94
N GLY A 163 8.71 -5.07 -5.73
CA GLY A 163 8.02 -6.22 -5.21
C GLY A 163 6.81 -5.89 -4.36
N GLY A 164 6.12 -6.93 -3.92
CA GLY A 164 5.03 -6.87 -2.96
C GLY A 164 5.40 -7.64 -1.69
N VAL A 165 4.99 -7.13 -0.55
CA VAL A 165 5.18 -7.78 0.74
C VAL A 165 3.88 -7.84 1.51
N ARG A 166 3.60 -8.98 2.17
CA ARG A 166 2.58 -9.11 3.20
C ARG A 166 3.24 -9.20 4.55
N VAL A 167 2.78 -8.40 5.48
CA VAL A 167 3.29 -8.38 6.85
C VAL A 167 2.14 -8.51 7.84
N VAL A 168 2.32 -9.38 8.83
CA VAL A 168 1.48 -9.42 10.05
C VAL A 168 2.42 -9.20 11.22
N ALA A 169 2.16 -8.17 12.00
CA ALA A 169 2.95 -7.86 13.18
C ALA A 169 2.02 -7.67 14.40
N ARG A 170 2.43 -8.19 15.55
CA ARG A 170 1.70 -8.13 16.81
C ARG A 170 2.34 -7.11 17.74
N MET A 171 1.55 -6.26 18.36
CA MET A 171 1.98 -5.36 19.41
C MET A 171 2.32 -6.16 20.68
N ILE A 172 3.53 -6.01 21.21
CA ILE A 172 4.02 -6.65 22.45
C ILE A 172 4.17 -5.63 23.56
#